data_f1ba208b6811261cb27af07d2a3aedde
#
_entry.id   f1ba208b6811261cb27af07d2a3aedde
#
_cell.length_a   1.000
_cell.length_b   1.000
_cell.length_c   1.000
_cell.angle_alpha   90.00
_cell.angle_beta   90.00
_cell.angle_gamma   90.00
#
_symmetry.space_group_name_H-M   'P 1'
#
loop_
_entity.id
_entity.type
_entity.pdbx_description
1 polymer ?
#
loop_
_entity_poly.entity_id
_entity_poly.type
_entity_poly.pdbx_seq_one_letter_code
_entity_poly.pdbx_strand_id
1 'polypeptide(L)'
;MDKYQVKINPRAIRELNSIYEYIANEKSDIENGKKQLERIKKALLKLATFPYSHQERTEGRYAKDGYRQLLIDNYIVIFRINEVNKIVYVITVQYQGQNL
;
A
#
# COMPACT_ATOMS: atom_id res chain seq x y z
N MET A 1 13.69 12.84 -15.03
CA MET A 1 12.68 11.89 -14.57
C MET A 1 12.06 12.38 -13.28
N ASP A 2 10.75 12.51 -13.25
CA ASP A 2 10.06 13.02 -12.07
C ASP A 2 10.09 12.02 -10.94
N LYS A 3 10.40 12.50 -9.76
CA LYS A 3 10.38 11.68 -8.56
C LYS A 3 9.31 12.21 -7.61
N TYR A 4 8.48 11.31 -7.12
CA TYR A 4 7.42 11.65 -6.18
C TYR A 4 7.87 11.33 -4.77
N GLN A 5 7.39 12.12 -3.81
CA GLN A 5 7.54 11.79 -2.41
C GLN A 5 6.41 10.84 -2.02
N VAL A 6 6.74 9.75 -1.35
CA VAL A 6 5.73 8.80 -0.87
C VAL A 6 5.44 9.09 0.60
N LYS A 7 4.18 9.38 0.91
CA LYS A 7 3.73 9.60 2.28
C LYS A 7 2.72 8.51 2.63
N ILE A 8 2.94 7.86 3.76
CA ILE A 8 2.07 6.79 4.24
C ILE A 8 1.16 7.36 5.31
N ASN A 9 -0.15 7.31 5.06
CA ASN A 9 -1.12 7.84 6.01
C ASN A 9 -1.06 7.06 7.34
N PRO A 10 -1.41 7.70 8.46
CA PRO A 10 -1.38 7.01 9.76
C PRO A 10 -2.19 5.72 9.79
N ARG A 11 -3.33 5.69 9.10
CA ARG A 11 -4.13 4.47 8.98
C ARG A 11 -3.33 3.34 8.34
N ALA A 12 -2.64 3.64 7.24
CA ALA A 12 -1.86 2.63 6.53
C ALA A 12 -0.68 2.15 7.37
N ILE A 13 -0.07 3.04 8.15
CA ILE A 13 1.01 2.68 9.08
C ILE A 13 0.49 1.68 10.11
N ARG A 14 -0.68 1.97 10.70
CA ARG A 14 -1.29 1.05 11.67
C ARG A 14 -1.62 -0.29 11.04
N GLU A 15 -2.11 -0.27 9.82
CA GLU A 15 -2.45 -1.50 9.10
C GLU A 15 -1.20 -2.34 8.80
N LEU A 16 -0.10 -1.70 8.42
CA LEU A 16 1.17 -2.40 8.20
C LEU A 16 1.66 -3.07 9.48
N ASN A 17 1.56 -2.37 10.60
CA ASN A 17 1.94 -2.93 11.90
C ASN A 17 1.03 -4.11 12.27
N SER A 18 -0.27 -4.01 12.00
CA SER A 18 -1.21 -5.10 12.25
C SER A 18 -0.90 -6.33 11.41
N ILE A 19 -0.52 -6.13 10.15
CA ILE A 19 -0.11 -7.24 9.28
C ILE A 19 1.11 -7.96 9.87
N TYR A 20 2.10 -7.18 10.28
CA TYR A 20 3.30 -7.76 10.90
C TYR A 20 2.95 -8.55 12.16
N GLU A 21 2.16 -7.95 13.05
CA GLU A 21 1.78 -8.59 14.31
C GLU A 21 0.98 -9.87 14.09
N TYR A 22 0.08 -9.87 13.11
CA TYR A 22 -0.69 -11.06 12.78
C TYR A 22 0.23 -12.22 12.39
N ILE A 23 1.17 -11.98 11.49
CA ILE A 23 2.07 -13.04 11.03
C ILE A 23 3.03 -13.46 12.14
N ALA A 24 3.60 -12.50 12.85
CA ALA A 24 4.60 -12.77 13.88
C ALA A 24 4.01 -13.49 15.10
N ASN A 25 2.82 -13.06 15.52
CA ASN A 25 2.21 -13.57 16.76
C ASN A 25 1.21 -14.69 16.53
N GLU A 26 0.24 -14.48 15.64
CA GLU A 26 -0.81 -15.46 15.39
C GLU A 26 -0.28 -16.70 14.68
N LYS A 27 0.65 -16.53 13.78
CA LYS A 27 1.26 -17.64 13.04
C LYS A 27 2.61 -18.05 13.63
N SER A 28 3.04 -17.39 14.69
CA SER A 28 4.31 -17.66 15.38
C SER A 28 5.49 -17.67 14.44
N ASP A 29 5.52 -16.73 13.49
CA ASP A 29 6.55 -16.68 12.47
C ASP A 29 7.07 -15.25 12.30
N ILE A 30 7.95 -14.85 13.21
CA ILE A 30 8.53 -13.50 13.23
C ILE A 30 9.30 -13.21 11.95
N GLU A 31 10.03 -14.19 11.45
CA GLU A 31 10.85 -14.00 10.27
C GLU A 31 10.01 -13.73 9.02
N ASN A 32 8.95 -14.49 8.83
CA ASN A 32 8.02 -14.26 7.73
C ASN A 32 7.29 -12.93 7.88
N GLY A 33 6.98 -12.53 9.11
CA GLY A 33 6.39 -11.23 9.37
C GLY A 33 7.30 -10.10 8.89
N LYS A 34 8.58 -10.19 9.22
CA LYS A 34 9.57 -9.20 8.78
C LYS A 34 9.73 -9.19 7.27
N LYS A 35 9.80 -10.35 6.65
CA LYS A 35 9.93 -10.46 5.19
C LYS A 35 8.73 -9.88 4.46
N GLN A 36 7.54 -10.16 4.94
CA GLN A 36 6.32 -9.64 4.34
C GLN A 36 6.30 -8.11 4.44
N LEU A 37 6.63 -7.57 5.60
CA LEU A 37 6.67 -6.12 5.79
C LEU A 37 7.70 -5.47 4.86
N GLU A 38 8.88 -6.08 4.73
CA GLU A 38 9.93 -5.59 3.83
C GLU A 38 9.47 -5.54 2.38
N ARG A 39 8.80 -6.58 1.91
CA ARG A 39 8.31 -6.66 0.54
C ARG A 39 7.30 -5.57 0.25
N ILE A 40 6.37 -5.33 1.20
CA ILE A 40 5.39 -4.26 1.06
C ILE A 40 6.10 -2.90 1.03
N LYS A 41 7.03 -2.66 1.95
CA LYS A 41 7.75 -1.39 2.01
C LYS A 41 8.52 -1.12 0.72
N LYS A 42 9.20 -2.12 0.18
CA LYS A 42 9.93 -1.96 -1.08
C LYS A 42 9.00 -1.58 -2.22
N ALA A 43 7.83 -2.22 -2.29
CA ALA A 43 6.86 -1.91 -3.32
C ALA A 43 6.31 -0.49 -3.18
N LEU A 44 6.07 -0.04 -1.94
CA LEU A 44 5.62 1.33 -1.68
C LEU A 44 6.66 2.35 -2.13
N LEU A 45 7.93 2.09 -1.88
CA LEU A 45 9.00 3.00 -2.27
C LEU A 45 9.12 3.13 -3.79
N LYS A 46 8.79 2.08 -4.53
CA LYS A 46 8.80 2.13 -5.99
C LYS A 46 7.76 3.08 -6.56
N LEU A 47 6.74 3.40 -5.79
CA LEU A 47 5.73 4.38 -6.22
C LEU A 47 6.33 5.78 -6.42
N ALA A 48 7.49 6.05 -5.83
CA ALA A 48 8.18 7.32 -6.02
C ALA A 48 8.59 7.55 -7.47
N THR A 49 8.77 6.50 -8.25
CA THR A 49 9.28 6.61 -9.62
C THR A 49 8.18 6.51 -10.67
N PHE A 50 7.30 5.52 -10.57
CA PHE A 50 6.28 5.27 -11.60
C PHE A 50 4.89 5.03 -11.00
N PRO A 51 4.32 6.02 -10.28
CA PRO A 51 3.02 5.77 -9.63
C PRO A 51 1.88 5.59 -10.63
N TYR A 52 1.97 6.17 -11.81
CA TYR A 52 0.92 6.06 -12.83
C TYR A 52 0.92 4.74 -13.59
N SER A 53 1.93 3.89 -13.36
CA SER A 53 1.96 2.58 -14.00
C SER A 53 0.96 1.60 -13.41
N HIS A 54 0.35 1.94 -12.28
CA HIS A 54 -0.61 1.08 -11.61
C HIS A 54 -2.05 1.44 -11.99
N GLN A 55 -2.91 0.43 -11.95
CA GLN A 55 -4.28 0.54 -12.39
C GLN A 55 -5.13 1.41 -11.46
N GLU A 56 -6.04 2.21 -12.05
CA GLU A 56 -7.03 2.93 -11.27
C GLU A 56 -8.02 1.95 -10.64
N ARG A 57 -8.52 2.35 -9.48
CA ARG A 57 -9.55 1.59 -8.79
C ARG A 57 -10.89 1.80 -9.46
N THR A 58 -11.54 0.73 -9.91
CA THR A 58 -12.79 0.80 -10.65
C THR A 58 -14.00 0.32 -9.86
N GLU A 59 -13.76 -0.32 -8.72
CA GLU A 59 -14.82 -0.89 -7.89
C GLU A 59 -14.67 -0.51 -6.43
N GLY A 60 -15.78 -0.52 -5.70
CA GLY A 60 -15.78 -0.33 -4.28
C GLY A 60 -15.68 1.13 -3.85
N ARG A 61 -15.32 1.30 -2.59
CA ARG A 61 -15.29 2.61 -1.93
C ARG A 61 -14.40 3.63 -2.62
N TYR A 62 -13.30 3.17 -3.20
CA TYR A 62 -12.29 4.05 -3.77
C TYR A 62 -12.40 4.19 -5.28
N ALA A 63 -13.48 3.73 -5.87
CA ALA A 63 -13.68 3.84 -7.32
C ALA A 63 -13.95 5.29 -7.73
N LYS A 64 -13.46 5.65 -8.92
CA LYS A 64 -13.79 6.91 -9.61
C LYS A 64 -13.27 8.20 -8.97
N ASP A 65 -12.48 8.12 -7.91
CA ASP A 65 -11.94 9.30 -7.24
C ASP A 65 -10.44 9.48 -7.45
N GLY A 66 -9.90 8.86 -8.50
CA GLY A 66 -8.49 8.98 -8.80
C GLY A 66 -7.58 8.08 -7.97
N TYR A 67 -8.16 7.19 -7.20
CA TYR A 67 -7.40 6.22 -6.44
C TYR A 67 -6.88 5.10 -7.33
N ARG A 68 -5.66 4.65 -7.04
CA ARG A 68 -5.02 3.55 -7.76
C ARG A 68 -4.70 2.42 -6.80
N GLN A 69 -4.45 1.25 -7.36
CA GLN A 69 -4.19 0.06 -6.55
C GLN A 69 -2.85 -0.57 -6.92
N LEU A 70 -2.19 -1.12 -5.92
CA LEU A 70 -0.97 -1.90 -6.08
C LEU A 70 -1.17 -3.23 -5.36
N LEU A 71 -1.01 -4.32 -6.08
CA LEU A 71 -1.16 -5.66 -5.50
C LEU A 71 0.20 -6.21 -5.11
N ILE A 72 0.33 -6.65 -3.87
CA ILE A 72 1.56 -7.25 -3.35
C ILE A 72 1.18 -8.51 -2.60
N ASP A 73 1.53 -9.67 -3.17
CA ASP A 73 1.17 -10.95 -2.57
C ASP A 73 -0.34 -11.01 -2.34
N ASN A 74 -0.78 -11.22 -1.10
CA ASN A 74 -2.19 -11.28 -0.74
C ASN A 74 -2.75 -9.93 -0.27
N TYR A 75 -2.01 -8.84 -0.46
CA TYR A 75 -2.40 -7.53 0.03
C TYR A 75 -2.65 -6.56 -1.09
N ILE A 76 -3.51 -5.59 -0.82
CA ILE A 76 -3.79 -4.52 -1.75
C ILE A 76 -3.48 -3.19 -1.08
N VAL A 77 -2.77 -2.33 -1.81
CA VAL A 77 -2.45 -0.98 -1.39
C VAL A 77 -3.28 -0.03 -2.23
N ILE A 78 -4.02 0.85 -1.58
CA ILE A 78 -4.75 1.93 -2.26
C ILE A 78 -3.96 3.21 -2.04
N PHE A 79 -3.69 3.93 -3.13
CA PHE A 79 -2.93 5.17 -3.05
C PHE A 79 -3.53 6.21 -3.99
N ARG A 80 -3.15 7.45 -3.76
CA ARG A 80 -3.61 8.59 -4.54
C ARG A 80 -2.40 9.46 -4.90
N ILE A 81 -2.41 10.02 -6.11
CA ILE A 81 -1.30 10.84 -6.60
C ILE A 81 -1.71 12.30 -6.59
N ASN A 82 -0.94 13.14 -5.91
CA ASN A 82 -1.06 14.58 -5.99
C ASN A 82 0.00 15.08 -6.97
N GLU A 83 -0.40 15.32 -8.20
CA GLU A 83 0.53 15.70 -9.27
C GLU A 83 1.12 17.08 -9.06
N VAL A 84 0.34 17.99 -8.53
CA VAL A 84 0.81 19.37 -8.30
C VAL A 84 2.00 19.40 -7.35
N ASN A 85 1.90 18.66 -6.26
CA ASN A 85 2.95 18.62 -5.23
C ASN A 85 3.90 17.45 -5.38
N LYS A 86 3.70 16.59 -6.38
CA LYS A 86 4.49 15.38 -6.59
C LYS A 86 4.56 14.50 -5.37
N ILE A 87 3.39 14.20 -4.81
CA ILE A 87 3.27 13.35 -3.62
C ILE A 87 2.35 12.17 -3.92
N VAL A 88 2.77 10.98 -3.52
CA VAL A 88 1.92 9.79 -3.52
C VAL A 88 1.49 9.54 -2.09
N TYR A 89 0.18 9.55 -1.85
CA TYR A 89 -0.38 9.26 -0.53
C TYR A 89 -0.84 7.82 -0.48
N VAL A 90 -0.24 7.03 0.38
CA VAL A 90 -0.69 5.66 0.64
C VAL A 90 -1.83 5.73 1.64
N ILE A 91 -3.03 5.37 1.20
CA ILE A 91 -4.27 5.56 1.96
C ILE A 91 -4.54 4.38 2.88
N THR A 92 -4.43 3.17 2.36
CA THR A 92 -4.73 1.96 3.14
C THR A 92 -3.98 0.77 2.56
N VAL A 93 -3.66 -0.19 3.43
CA VAL A 93 -3.06 -1.47 3.06
C VAL A 93 -3.94 -2.55 3.69
N GLN A 94 -4.54 -3.40 2.87
CA GLN A 94 -5.49 -4.40 3.36
C GLN A 94 -5.26 -5.75 2.70
N TYR A 95 -5.76 -6.79 3.35
CA TYR A 95 -5.77 -8.13 2.78
C TYR A 95 -6.78 -8.16 1.63
N GLN A 96 -6.43 -8.83 0.53
CA GLN A 96 -7.24 -8.77 -0.69
C GLN A 96 -8.65 -9.33 -0.55
N GLY A 97 -8.90 -10.18 0.40
CA GLY A 97 -10.23 -10.73 0.61
C GLY A 97 -11.23 -9.81 1.30
N GLN A 98 -10.79 -8.62 1.73
CA GLN A 98 -11.66 -7.69 2.46
C GLN A 98 -12.49 -6.82 1.53
N ASN A 99 -13.65 -6.39 2.02
CA ASN A 99 -14.49 -5.43 1.30
C ASN A 99 -13.89 -4.03 1.36
N LEU A 100 -13.66 -3.46 0.19
CA LEU A 100 -13.12 -2.11 0.08
C LEU A 100 -14.15 -1.12 -0.46
#